data_9f31495c51941c5f3d4310d3bad57a62
#
_entry.id   9f31495c51941c5f3d4310d3bad57a62
#
_cell.length_a   1.000
_cell.length_b   1.000
_cell.length_c   1.000
_cell.angle_alpha   90.00
_cell.angle_beta   90.00
_cell.angle_gamma   90.00
#
_symmetry.space_group_name_H-M   'P 1'
#
loop_
_entity.id
_entity.type
_entity.pdbx_description
1 polymer ?
#
loop_
_entity_poly.entity_id
_entity_poly.type
_entity_poly.pdbx_seq_one_letter_code
_entity_poly.pdbx_strand_id
1 'polypeptide(L)'
;GTSHIGNVEFSQDILATLGAAQQLGAKVERGEHELTITGRGNADGFATITRPVFCNESGSTLRFILPLFSLTAQKVRFTGAGRLMQRPQEIYAQLFERQGLRFEQNEQGITIFGRLCPGTFTLPGNVSSQFISGLLFATPLMEAPSTIEVRAPFESRSYVDLTTDAMQKFGVKVSVRARKDGSATYKVAAPQHYAAADMDVEGDYSQAAFLAVLGSTVGGITITGLPSGSHQGDRVILDILKQCGAKFERSGSHVTFHRSLLKAVEIDLADCPDLGPVLIALGCFCSGTTIIRNAGRLRIKECDRIAAMQEELAKMGGTVKADGDTLTIEGCALHKPTAPLNGHNDHRIVMAMAVAALAAGQPAVIEGANAVNKSWPDFFEVIKGLGAHVTNQG
;
A
#
# COMPACT_ATOMS: atom_id res chain seq x y z
N GLY A 1 -8.08 -3.43 -25.84
CA GLY A 1 -9.33 -2.67 -25.80
C GLY A 1 -9.21 -1.43 -24.96
N THR A 2 -10.34 -0.76 -24.71
CA THR A 2 -10.42 0.45 -23.89
C THR A 2 -11.23 0.15 -22.63
N SER A 3 -10.70 0.52 -21.48
CA SER A 3 -11.34 0.39 -20.18
C SER A 3 -11.65 1.75 -19.58
N HIS A 4 -12.80 1.86 -18.92
CA HIS A 4 -13.18 3.04 -18.13
C HIS A 4 -13.13 2.69 -16.65
N ILE A 5 -12.39 3.47 -15.89
CA ILE A 5 -12.19 3.25 -14.47
C ILE A 5 -12.65 4.49 -13.72
N GLY A 6 -13.70 4.35 -12.91
CA GLY A 6 -14.26 5.39 -12.07
C GLY A 6 -13.70 5.39 -10.66
N ASN A 7 -14.02 6.45 -9.92
CA ASN A 7 -13.62 6.64 -8.52
C ASN A 7 -12.10 6.58 -8.30
N VAL A 8 -11.36 7.23 -9.21
CA VAL A 8 -9.87 7.26 -9.16
C VAL A 8 -9.40 8.52 -8.45
N GLU A 9 -8.53 8.35 -7.46
CA GLU A 9 -7.76 9.42 -6.84
C GLU A 9 -6.37 9.50 -7.49
N PHE A 10 -5.99 10.66 -8.01
CA PHE A 10 -4.73 10.84 -8.73
C PHE A 10 -3.56 11.19 -7.80
N SER A 11 -3.24 10.28 -6.90
CA SER A 11 -2.04 10.37 -6.08
C SER A 11 -0.75 10.28 -6.90
N GLN A 12 0.37 10.68 -6.31
CA GLN A 12 1.67 10.60 -6.99
C GLN A 12 2.05 9.17 -7.38
N ASP A 13 1.65 8.17 -6.58
CA ASP A 13 1.89 6.76 -6.87
C ASP A 13 1.08 6.27 -8.07
N ILE A 14 -0.20 6.68 -8.18
CA ILE A 14 -1.03 6.38 -9.34
C ILE A 14 -0.47 7.06 -10.59
N LEU A 15 -0.07 8.33 -10.50
CA LEU A 15 0.52 9.06 -11.64
C LEU A 15 1.82 8.40 -12.14
N ALA A 16 2.67 7.89 -11.23
CA ALA A 16 3.87 7.16 -11.61
C ALA A 16 3.52 5.85 -12.35
N THR A 17 2.51 5.12 -11.89
CA THR A 17 2.03 3.89 -12.55
C THR A 17 1.46 4.18 -13.93
N LEU A 18 0.66 5.23 -14.08
CA LEU A 18 0.11 5.65 -15.38
C LEU A 18 1.24 6.06 -16.35
N GLY A 19 2.23 6.80 -15.86
CA GLY A 19 3.41 7.17 -16.67
C GLY A 19 4.19 5.95 -17.17
N ALA A 20 4.29 4.91 -16.35
CA ALA A 20 4.90 3.64 -16.75
C ALA A 20 4.05 2.89 -17.79
N ALA A 21 2.74 2.82 -17.61
CA ALA A 21 1.83 2.21 -18.59
C ALA A 21 1.89 2.93 -19.96
N GLN A 22 1.98 4.27 -19.96
CA GLN A 22 2.16 5.06 -21.18
C GLN A 22 3.49 4.74 -21.88
N GLN A 23 4.57 4.48 -21.13
CA GLN A 23 5.83 4.06 -21.72
C GLN A 23 5.77 2.67 -22.36
N LEU A 24 4.94 1.76 -21.85
CA LEU A 24 4.62 0.49 -22.52
C LEU A 24 3.70 0.69 -23.73
N GLY A 25 3.21 1.92 -23.96
CA GLY A 25 2.42 2.30 -25.14
C GLY A 25 0.92 2.38 -24.90
N ALA A 26 0.43 2.28 -23.67
CA ALA A 26 -0.98 2.54 -23.38
C ALA A 26 -1.32 4.00 -23.63
N LYS A 27 -2.54 4.26 -24.13
CA LYS A 27 -3.10 5.61 -24.16
C LYS A 27 -3.89 5.81 -22.88
N VAL A 28 -3.67 6.96 -22.23
CA VAL A 28 -4.27 7.30 -20.94
C VAL A 28 -4.91 8.68 -21.05
N GLU A 29 -6.19 8.74 -20.80
CA GLU A 29 -6.98 9.98 -20.72
C GLU A 29 -7.55 10.08 -19.29
N ARG A 30 -7.42 11.26 -18.68
CA ARG A 30 -7.82 11.51 -17.29
C ARG A 30 -8.97 12.51 -17.23
N GLY A 31 -10.05 12.17 -16.54
CA GLY A 31 -11.05 13.11 -16.02
C GLY A 31 -10.71 13.56 -14.60
N GLU A 32 -11.68 14.07 -13.87
CA GLU A 32 -11.51 14.54 -12.49
C GLU A 32 -11.28 13.36 -11.53
N HIS A 33 -12.16 12.34 -11.58
CA HIS A 33 -12.05 11.08 -10.83
C HIS A 33 -12.22 9.86 -11.73
N GLU A 34 -11.96 10.01 -13.02
CA GLU A 34 -12.16 8.99 -14.03
C GLU A 34 -10.91 8.80 -14.87
N LEU A 35 -10.73 7.60 -15.37
CA LEU A 35 -9.59 7.20 -16.15
C LEU A 35 -10.04 6.34 -17.33
N THR A 36 -9.64 6.73 -18.53
CA THR A 36 -9.82 5.91 -19.74
C THR A 36 -8.47 5.41 -20.21
N ILE A 37 -8.30 4.08 -20.29
CA ILE A 37 -7.05 3.44 -20.70
C ILE A 37 -7.31 2.57 -21.93
N THR A 38 -6.63 2.88 -23.04
CA THR A 38 -6.56 1.99 -24.21
C THR A 38 -5.26 1.20 -24.16
N GLY A 39 -5.38 -0.10 -23.88
CA GLY A 39 -4.26 -1.01 -23.76
C GLY A 39 -3.64 -1.43 -25.10
N ARG A 40 -2.45 -2.03 -25.04
CA ARG A 40 -1.69 -2.47 -26.22
C ARG A 40 -1.89 -3.94 -26.59
N GLY A 41 -2.70 -4.66 -25.82
CA GLY A 41 -3.00 -6.07 -26.07
C GLY A 41 -2.00 -7.00 -25.38
N ASN A 42 -1.06 -7.56 -26.13
CA ASN A 42 -0.03 -8.48 -25.63
C ASN A 42 1.35 -7.81 -25.51
N ALA A 43 2.35 -8.57 -25.04
CA ALA A 43 3.71 -8.05 -24.87
C ALA A 43 4.38 -7.62 -26.19
N ASP A 44 4.03 -8.24 -27.32
CA ASP A 44 4.55 -7.86 -28.64
C ASP A 44 4.05 -6.48 -29.09
N GLY A 45 2.95 -6.00 -28.50
CA GLY A 45 2.43 -4.65 -28.70
C GLY A 45 3.11 -3.58 -27.86
N PHE A 46 4.03 -3.94 -26.97
CA PHE A 46 4.70 -2.95 -26.12
C PHE A 46 5.62 -2.04 -26.92
N ALA A 47 5.63 -0.77 -26.53
CA ALA A 47 6.43 0.24 -27.22
C ALA A 47 7.93 0.08 -26.96
N THR A 48 8.76 0.67 -27.84
CA THR A 48 10.18 0.82 -27.59
C THR A 48 10.43 1.79 -26.46
N ILE A 49 11.21 1.37 -25.46
CA ILE A 49 11.52 2.17 -24.28
C ILE A 49 12.70 3.08 -24.59
N THR A 50 12.44 4.37 -24.62
CA THR A 50 13.43 5.37 -25.04
C THR A 50 13.97 6.25 -23.89
N ARG A 51 13.35 6.18 -22.71
CA ARG A 51 13.72 6.97 -21.55
C ARG A 51 13.58 6.16 -20.25
N PRO A 52 14.27 6.53 -19.16
CA PRO A 52 14.09 5.88 -17.87
C PRO A 52 12.62 5.90 -17.43
N VAL A 53 12.19 4.82 -16.78
CA VAL A 53 10.87 4.69 -16.17
C VAL A 53 10.94 5.29 -14.77
N PHE A 54 10.28 6.43 -14.58
CA PHE A 54 10.26 7.10 -13.29
C PHE A 54 9.13 6.57 -12.43
N CYS A 55 9.49 5.96 -11.30
CA CYS A 55 8.56 5.35 -10.35
C CYS A 55 8.21 6.26 -9.15
N ASN A 56 8.66 7.51 -9.13
CA ASN A 56 8.58 8.42 -8.00
C ASN A 56 9.12 7.74 -6.72
N GLU A 57 8.38 7.75 -5.61
CA GLU A 57 8.71 7.00 -4.39
C GLU A 57 7.90 5.69 -4.26
N SER A 58 7.17 5.30 -5.31
CA SER A 58 6.23 4.18 -5.32
C SER A 58 6.91 2.83 -5.43
N GLY A 59 7.00 2.11 -4.32
CA GLY A 59 7.47 0.73 -4.30
C GLY A 59 6.55 -0.23 -5.03
N SER A 60 5.24 0.01 -5.01
CA SER A 60 4.25 -0.79 -5.76
C SER A 60 4.43 -0.60 -7.25
N THR A 61 4.50 0.64 -7.75
CA THR A 61 4.76 0.91 -9.16
C THR A 61 5.98 0.16 -9.63
N LEU A 62 7.13 0.36 -8.97
CA LEU A 62 8.40 -0.28 -9.36
C LEU A 62 8.26 -1.80 -9.44
N ARG A 63 7.72 -2.44 -8.38
CA ARG A 63 7.66 -3.90 -8.28
C ARG A 63 6.61 -4.52 -9.20
N PHE A 64 5.51 -3.83 -9.46
CA PHE A 64 4.46 -4.33 -10.36
C PHE A 64 4.89 -4.29 -11.82
N ILE A 65 5.59 -3.23 -12.23
CA ILE A 65 5.88 -3.02 -13.65
C ILE A 65 7.21 -3.65 -14.10
N LEU A 66 8.18 -3.84 -13.20
CA LEU A 66 9.51 -4.33 -13.57
C LEU A 66 9.45 -5.67 -14.35
N PRO A 67 8.68 -6.70 -13.94
CA PRO A 67 8.52 -7.91 -14.73
C PRO A 67 7.85 -7.68 -16.09
N LEU A 68 6.88 -6.75 -16.17
CA LEU A 68 6.23 -6.40 -17.46
C LEU A 68 7.23 -5.78 -18.44
N PHE A 69 8.06 -4.85 -17.96
CA PHE A 69 9.09 -4.24 -18.81
C PHE A 69 10.15 -5.23 -19.27
N SER A 70 10.45 -6.27 -18.49
CA SER A 70 11.38 -7.33 -18.91
C SER A 70 10.87 -8.12 -20.12
N LEU A 71 9.55 -8.21 -20.33
CA LEU A 71 8.97 -8.88 -21.49
C LEU A 71 9.31 -8.18 -22.81
N THR A 72 9.74 -6.92 -22.79
CA THR A 72 10.19 -6.19 -23.98
C THR A 72 11.55 -6.65 -24.49
N ALA A 73 12.31 -7.42 -23.72
CA ALA A 73 13.70 -7.82 -23.98
C ALA A 73 14.68 -6.64 -24.13
N GLN A 74 14.26 -5.43 -23.80
CA GLN A 74 15.04 -4.21 -23.94
C GLN A 74 15.89 -3.94 -22.68
N LYS A 75 16.92 -3.09 -22.84
CA LYS A 75 17.60 -2.50 -21.68
C LYS A 75 16.71 -1.40 -21.10
N VAL A 76 16.19 -1.60 -19.90
CA VAL A 76 15.30 -0.66 -19.24
C VAL A 76 15.95 -0.14 -17.95
N ARG A 77 15.88 1.17 -17.74
CA ARG A 77 16.32 1.80 -16.51
C ARG A 77 15.11 2.35 -15.76
N PHE A 78 14.98 1.95 -14.49
CA PHE A 78 14.02 2.50 -13.55
C PHE A 78 14.72 3.50 -12.65
N THR A 79 14.05 4.61 -12.38
CA THR A 79 14.51 5.67 -11.47
C THR A 79 13.41 6.01 -10.47
N GLY A 80 13.77 6.63 -9.37
CA GLY A 80 12.81 7.04 -8.36
C GLY A 80 13.33 8.22 -7.54
N ALA A 81 12.52 8.63 -6.59
CA ALA A 81 12.84 9.67 -5.61
C ALA A 81 12.90 9.08 -4.19
N GLY A 82 13.31 9.90 -3.23
CA GLY A 82 13.41 9.51 -1.83
C GLY A 82 14.27 8.27 -1.63
N ARG A 83 13.77 7.35 -0.82
CA ARG A 83 14.46 6.08 -0.50
C ARG A 83 14.16 4.93 -1.46
N LEU A 84 13.38 5.13 -2.54
CA LEU A 84 12.90 4.02 -3.36
C LEU A 84 14.04 3.14 -3.90
N MET A 85 15.13 3.75 -4.38
CA MET A 85 16.25 3.00 -4.95
C MET A 85 17.10 2.28 -3.90
N GLN A 86 16.93 2.60 -2.61
CA GLN A 86 17.60 1.94 -1.49
C GLN A 86 16.76 0.78 -0.91
N ARG A 87 15.46 0.71 -1.29
CA ARG A 87 14.58 -0.38 -0.81
C ARG A 87 14.99 -1.72 -1.41
N PRO A 88 14.91 -2.82 -0.62
CA PRO A 88 15.32 -4.15 -1.06
C PRO A 88 14.63 -4.61 -2.34
N GLN A 89 15.41 -5.10 -3.31
CA GLN A 89 14.95 -5.70 -4.56
C GLN A 89 15.61 -7.06 -4.84
N GLU A 90 16.23 -7.66 -3.83
CA GLU A 90 17.01 -8.90 -3.94
C GLU A 90 16.19 -10.03 -4.54
N ILE A 91 14.87 -10.05 -4.33
CA ILE A 91 13.97 -11.07 -4.89
C ILE A 91 14.04 -11.04 -6.42
N TYR A 92 13.92 -9.86 -7.03
CA TYR A 92 14.02 -9.76 -8.49
C TYR A 92 15.46 -9.93 -8.96
N ALA A 93 16.45 -9.42 -8.24
CA ALA A 93 17.85 -9.63 -8.58
C ALA A 93 18.19 -11.13 -8.70
N GLN A 94 17.81 -11.93 -7.70
CA GLN A 94 18.00 -13.38 -7.71
C GLN A 94 17.21 -14.09 -8.81
N LEU A 95 15.98 -13.65 -9.13
CA LEU A 95 15.20 -14.23 -10.23
C LEU A 95 15.85 -13.96 -11.57
N PHE A 96 16.34 -12.74 -11.80
CA PHE A 96 17.05 -12.39 -13.04
C PHE A 96 18.36 -13.17 -13.17
N GLU A 97 19.15 -13.24 -12.09
CA GLU A 97 20.40 -14.02 -12.06
C GLU A 97 20.20 -15.49 -12.42
N ARG A 98 19.18 -16.14 -11.82
CA ARG A 98 18.84 -17.55 -12.12
C ARG A 98 18.49 -17.82 -13.57
N GLN A 99 18.00 -16.79 -14.27
CA GLN A 99 17.68 -16.88 -15.71
C GLN A 99 18.79 -16.33 -16.60
N GLY A 100 19.96 -15.98 -16.04
CA GLY A 100 21.08 -15.39 -16.78
C GLY A 100 20.79 -14.00 -17.32
N LEU A 101 19.86 -13.28 -16.73
CA LEU A 101 19.48 -11.93 -17.11
C LEU A 101 20.22 -10.90 -16.25
N ARG A 102 20.36 -9.69 -16.79
CA ARG A 102 21.05 -8.60 -16.11
C ARG A 102 20.10 -7.84 -15.19
N PHE A 103 20.52 -7.66 -13.94
CA PHE A 103 19.87 -6.82 -12.94
C PHE A 103 20.94 -6.05 -12.17
N GLU A 104 20.91 -4.74 -12.23
CA GLU A 104 21.85 -3.86 -11.54
C GLU A 104 21.08 -2.82 -10.75
N GLN A 105 21.36 -2.71 -9.45
CA GLN A 105 20.76 -1.71 -8.57
C GLN A 105 21.86 -0.85 -7.94
N ASN A 106 21.67 0.46 -7.98
CA ASN A 106 22.48 1.43 -7.28
C ASN A 106 21.61 2.63 -6.86
N GLU A 107 22.19 3.61 -6.18
CA GLU A 107 21.48 4.81 -5.70
C GLU A 107 20.78 5.60 -6.81
N GLN A 108 21.26 5.51 -8.05
CA GLN A 108 20.74 6.25 -9.20
C GLN A 108 19.61 5.50 -9.92
N GLY A 109 19.38 4.21 -9.63
CA GLY A 109 18.32 3.45 -10.26
C GLY A 109 18.58 1.94 -10.36
N ILE A 110 17.64 1.28 -11.02
CA ILE A 110 17.72 -0.13 -11.36
C ILE A 110 17.76 -0.28 -12.87
N THR A 111 18.70 -1.05 -13.37
CA THR A 111 18.79 -1.38 -14.78
C THR A 111 18.58 -2.88 -14.98
N ILE A 112 17.63 -3.23 -15.84
CA ILE A 112 17.40 -4.62 -16.29
C ILE A 112 17.70 -4.76 -17.77
N PHE A 113 18.09 -5.98 -18.16
CA PHE A 113 18.24 -6.35 -19.57
C PHE A 113 17.99 -7.83 -19.75
N GLY A 114 17.23 -8.16 -20.78
CA GLY A 114 16.83 -9.52 -21.13
C GLY A 114 15.36 -9.79 -20.83
N ARG A 115 14.82 -10.81 -21.50
CA ARG A 115 13.42 -11.22 -21.41
C ARG A 115 13.25 -12.28 -20.34
N LEU A 116 12.39 -11.99 -19.37
CA LEU A 116 11.99 -12.97 -18.36
C LEU A 116 11.26 -14.14 -19.04
N CYS A 117 11.78 -15.36 -18.84
CA CYS A 117 11.24 -16.57 -19.44
C CYS A 117 10.22 -17.26 -18.51
N PRO A 118 9.21 -17.96 -19.09
CA PRO A 118 8.26 -18.74 -18.30
C PRO A 118 8.95 -19.86 -17.51
N GLY A 119 8.33 -20.28 -16.41
CA GLY A 119 8.87 -21.34 -15.56
C GLY A 119 8.36 -21.29 -14.13
N THR A 120 9.12 -21.86 -13.22
CA THR A 120 8.80 -21.85 -11.79
C THR A 120 9.57 -20.73 -11.07
N PHE A 121 8.83 -19.81 -10.48
CA PHE A 121 9.33 -18.69 -9.69
C PHE A 121 9.08 -18.98 -8.21
N THR A 122 10.13 -19.20 -7.43
CA THR A 122 10.01 -19.45 -5.99
C THR A 122 10.42 -18.20 -5.21
N LEU A 123 9.50 -17.69 -4.37
CA LEU A 123 9.68 -16.47 -3.59
C LEU A 123 9.42 -16.71 -2.09
N PRO A 124 10.11 -15.98 -1.20
CA PRO A 124 9.70 -15.90 0.20
C PRO A 124 8.38 -15.12 0.33
N GLY A 125 7.49 -15.56 1.21
CA GLY A 125 6.17 -14.92 1.43
C GLY A 125 6.20 -13.76 2.41
N ASN A 126 7.29 -13.56 3.15
CA ASN A 126 7.37 -12.59 4.27
C ASN A 126 8.14 -11.30 3.95
N VAL A 127 8.50 -11.06 2.70
CA VAL A 127 9.21 -9.81 2.32
C VAL A 127 8.23 -8.76 1.81
N SER A 128 7.56 -9.04 0.70
CA SER A 128 6.52 -8.16 0.14
C SER A 128 5.67 -8.90 -0.89
N SER A 129 4.35 -8.80 -0.74
CA SER A 129 3.36 -9.30 -1.72
C SER A 129 3.51 -8.66 -3.10
N GLN A 130 4.10 -7.47 -3.19
CA GLN A 130 4.26 -6.73 -4.44
C GLN A 130 5.13 -7.46 -5.49
N PHE A 131 6.13 -8.25 -5.05
CA PHE A 131 6.92 -9.08 -5.96
C PHE A 131 6.10 -10.18 -6.61
N ILE A 132 5.19 -10.77 -5.84
CA ILE A 132 4.28 -11.82 -6.31
C ILE A 132 3.30 -11.22 -7.32
N SER A 133 2.68 -10.09 -6.97
CA SER A 133 1.75 -9.36 -7.84
C SER A 133 2.39 -8.93 -9.16
N GLY A 134 3.63 -8.43 -9.13
CA GLY A 134 4.35 -8.06 -10.35
C GLY A 134 4.59 -9.24 -11.29
N LEU A 135 4.96 -10.42 -10.77
CA LEU A 135 5.08 -11.64 -11.57
C LEU A 135 3.71 -12.10 -12.10
N LEU A 136 2.66 -12.02 -11.29
CA LEU A 136 1.30 -12.38 -11.71
C LEU A 136 0.84 -11.51 -12.89
N PHE A 137 1.14 -10.20 -12.89
CA PHE A 137 0.80 -9.34 -14.03
C PHE A 137 1.54 -9.72 -15.33
N ALA A 138 2.78 -10.17 -15.24
CA ALA A 138 3.62 -10.47 -16.39
C ALA A 138 3.42 -11.89 -16.94
N THR A 139 3.23 -12.89 -16.07
CA THR A 139 3.21 -14.30 -16.45
C THR A 139 2.11 -14.70 -17.45
N PRO A 140 0.89 -14.11 -17.46
CA PRO A 140 -0.12 -14.40 -18.48
C PRO A 140 0.31 -14.02 -19.90
N LEU A 141 1.18 -13.02 -20.03
CA LEU A 141 1.66 -12.49 -21.31
C LEU A 141 2.88 -13.23 -21.85
N MET A 142 3.36 -14.25 -21.13
CA MET A 142 4.48 -15.09 -21.58
C MET A 142 4.02 -16.12 -22.62
N GLU A 143 4.98 -16.76 -23.27
CA GLU A 143 4.72 -17.74 -24.34
C GLU A 143 4.34 -19.14 -23.84
N ALA A 144 4.62 -19.44 -22.56
CA ALA A 144 4.29 -20.73 -21.94
C ALA A 144 3.85 -20.57 -20.47
N PRO A 145 3.14 -21.56 -19.90
CA PRO A 145 2.65 -21.50 -18.54
C PRO A 145 3.75 -21.29 -17.50
N SER A 146 3.40 -20.61 -16.42
CA SER A 146 4.29 -20.35 -15.28
C SER A 146 3.67 -20.76 -13.96
N THR A 147 4.52 -21.05 -12.99
CA THR A 147 4.13 -21.36 -11.61
C THR A 147 4.86 -20.40 -10.67
N ILE A 148 4.12 -19.75 -9.78
CA ILE A 148 4.70 -18.92 -8.73
C ILE A 148 4.49 -19.66 -7.39
N GLU A 149 5.59 -20.06 -6.75
CA GLU A 149 5.61 -20.72 -5.47
C GLU A 149 6.00 -19.75 -4.37
N VAL A 150 5.08 -19.53 -3.43
CA VAL A 150 5.29 -18.64 -2.29
C VAL A 150 5.53 -19.48 -1.04
N ARG A 151 6.71 -19.33 -0.44
CA ARG A 151 7.09 -20.06 0.77
C ARG A 151 6.44 -19.44 2.01
N ALA A 152 6.17 -20.28 3.00
CA ALA A 152 5.74 -19.82 4.33
C ALA A 152 6.90 -19.14 5.10
N PRO A 153 6.59 -18.19 6.02
CA PRO A 153 5.26 -17.64 6.22
C PRO A 153 4.85 -16.71 5.05
N PHE A 154 3.57 -16.74 4.66
CA PHE A 154 3.05 -15.89 3.60
C PHE A 154 2.21 -14.77 4.22
N GLU A 155 2.84 -13.62 4.41
CA GLU A 155 2.26 -12.40 4.96
C GLU A 155 1.65 -11.53 3.85
N SER A 156 0.67 -10.71 4.21
CA SER A 156 -0.03 -9.81 3.25
C SER A 156 -0.61 -10.54 2.04
N ARG A 157 -1.08 -11.75 2.23
CA ARG A 157 -1.69 -12.56 1.18
C ARG A 157 -2.89 -11.88 0.55
N SER A 158 -3.68 -11.16 1.33
CA SER A 158 -4.86 -10.41 0.88
C SER A 158 -4.56 -9.46 -0.29
N TYR A 159 -3.38 -8.83 -0.33
CA TYR A 159 -2.98 -7.97 -1.46
C TYR A 159 -2.72 -8.77 -2.75
N VAL A 160 -2.30 -10.05 -2.63
CA VAL A 160 -2.18 -10.94 -3.80
C VAL A 160 -3.55 -11.43 -4.24
N ASP A 161 -4.46 -11.68 -3.30
CA ASP A 161 -5.85 -12.02 -3.61
C ASP A 161 -6.53 -10.86 -4.36
N LEU A 162 -6.33 -9.60 -3.95
CA LEU A 162 -6.76 -8.41 -4.71
C LEU A 162 -6.19 -8.38 -6.14
N THR A 163 -4.92 -8.77 -6.29
CA THR A 163 -4.28 -8.85 -7.62
C THR A 163 -4.97 -9.89 -8.50
N THR A 164 -5.23 -11.09 -7.97
CA THR A 164 -5.91 -12.14 -8.73
C THR A 164 -7.35 -11.79 -9.07
N ASP A 165 -8.05 -11.09 -8.18
CA ASP A 165 -9.41 -10.58 -8.43
C ASP A 165 -9.42 -9.52 -9.54
N ALA A 166 -8.48 -8.57 -9.50
CA ALA A 166 -8.33 -7.59 -10.57
C ALA A 166 -8.01 -8.28 -11.92
N MET A 167 -7.07 -9.24 -11.94
CA MET A 167 -6.74 -10.00 -13.14
C MET A 167 -7.96 -10.74 -13.69
N GLN A 168 -8.79 -11.32 -12.82
CA GLN A 168 -10.01 -12.01 -13.22
C GLN A 168 -11.04 -11.07 -13.84
N LYS A 169 -11.21 -9.86 -13.30
CA LYS A 169 -12.09 -8.83 -13.89
C LYS A 169 -11.65 -8.47 -15.32
N PHE A 170 -10.35 -8.48 -15.58
CA PHE A 170 -9.78 -8.25 -16.90
C PHE A 170 -9.55 -9.56 -17.71
N GLY A 171 -10.26 -10.63 -17.37
CA GLY A 171 -10.33 -11.85 -18.17
C GLY A 171 -9.21 -12.87 -17.97
N VAL A 172 -8.23 -12.59 -17.12
CA VAL A 172 -7.09 -13.50 -16.86
C VAL A 172 -7.38 -14.41 -15.67
N LYS A 173 -7.13 -15.71 -15.86
CA LYS A 173 -7.39 -16.73 -14.84
C LYS A 173 -6.10 -17.21 -14.20
N VAL A 174 -6.08 -17.27 -12.89
CA VAL A 174 -4.99 -17.79 -12.06
C VAL A 174 -5.55 -18.94 -11.19
N SER A 175 -4.91 -20.10 -11.23
CA SER A 175 -5.27 -21.21 -10.34
C SER A 175 -4.46 -21.11 -9.05
N VAL A 176 -5.13 -20.92 -7.94
CA VAL A 176 -4.50 -20.73 -6.63
C VAL A 176 -4.67 -21.96 -5.75
N ARG A 177 -3.57 -22.45 -5.16
CA ARG A 177 -3.57 -23.52 -4.18
C ARG A 177 -2.86 -23.06 -2.91
N ALA A 178 -3.63 -22.76 -1.87
CA ALA A 178 -3.10 -22.55 -0.53
C ALA A 178 -2.81 -23.91 0.15
N ARG A 179 -1.77 -23.95 0.98
CA ARG A 179 -1.41 -25.12 1.78
C ARG A 179 -1.58 -24.82 3.27
N LYS A 180 -1.70 -25.88 4.05
CA LYS A 180 -1.89 -25.78 5.53
C LYS A 180 -0.66 -25.20 6.25
N ASP A 181 0.52 -25.31 5.65
CA ASP A 181 1.77 -24.76 6.19
C ASP A 181 1.91 -23.24 5.96
N GLY A 182 0.86 -22.59 5.39
CA GLY A 182 0.85 -21.17 5.07
C GLY A 182 1.53 -20.83 3.74
N SER A 183 2.05 -21.80 2.98
CA SER A 183 2.57 -21.56 1.63
C SER A 183 1.44 -21.52 0.59
N ALA A 184 1.73 -20.96 -0.59
CA ALA A 184 0.77 -20.94 -1.70
C ALA A 184 1.46 -21.19 -3.03
N THR A 185 0.69 -21.69 -3.99
CA THR A 185 1.12 -21.88 -5.38
C THR A 185 0.10 -21.26 -6.31
N TYR A 186 0.57 -20.38 -7.19
CA TYR A 186 -0.21 -19.75 -8.25
C TYR A 186 0.23 -20.36 -9.58
N LYS A 187 -0.70 -21.02 -10.29
CA LYS A 187 -0.46 -21.53 -11.64
C LYS A 187 -1.14 -20.63 -12.65
N VAL A 188 -0.37 -20.11 -13.57
CA VAL A 188 -0.81 -19.20 -14.61
C VAL A 188 -0.63 -19.89 -15.95
N ALA A 189 -1.75 -20.20 -16.60
CA ALA A 189 -1.71 -20.63 -18.01
C ALA A 189 -1.25 -19.44 -18.88
N ALA A 190 -0.53 -19.72 -19.95
CA ALA A 190 -0.10 -18.72 -20.92
C ALA A 190 -0.01 -19.37 -22.31
N PRO A 191 -0.18 -18.58 -23.39
CA PRO A 191 -0.52 -17.16 -23.35
C PRO A 191 -1.98 -16.92 -22.94
N GLN A 192 -2.21 -15.86 -22.17
CA GLN A 192 -3.54 -15.29 -21.93
C GLN A 192 -3.53 -13.82 -22.36
N HIS A 193 -4.69 -13.24 -22.55
CA HIS A 193 -4.85 -11.84 -22.93
C HIS A 193 -5.73 -11.12 -21.91
N TYR A 194 -5.29 -9.94 -21.49
CA TYR A 194 -6.14 -9.05 -20.72
C TYR A 194 -7.22 -8.48 -21.64
N ALA A 195 -8.47 -8.60 -21.23
CA ALA A 195 -9.62 -8.00 -21.90
C ALA A 195 -9.93 -6.64 -21.27
N ALA A 196 -10.46 -5.72 -22.07
CA ALA A 196 -10.97 -4.46 -21.54
C ALA A 196 -12.17 -4.73 -20.62
N ALA A 197 -12.25 -4.00 -19.52
CA ALA A 197 -13.37 -4.05 -18.59
C ALA A 197 -13.53 -2.69 -17.91
N ASP A 198 -14.77 -2.31 -17.65
CA ASP A 198 -15.09 -1.11 -16.91
C ASP A 198 -15.26 -1.46 -15.43
N MET A 199 -14.80 -0.57 -14.54
CA MET A 199 -14.93 -0.76 -13.10
C MET A 199 -14.80 0.55 -12.33
N ASP A 200 -15.38 0.58 -11.14
CA ASP A 200 -15.08 1.59 -10.14
C ASP A 200 -14.07 1.04 -9.11
N VAL A 201 -13.14 1.90 -8.69
CA VAL A 201 -12.23 1.60 -7.60
C VAL A 201 -13.00 1.71 -6.29
N GLU A 202 -12.92 0.69 -5.45
CA GLU A 202 -13.52 0.72 -4.12
C GLU A 202 -12.75 1.64 -3.16
N GLY A 203 -13.40 2.10 -2.08
CA GLY A 203 -12.73 2.89 -1.05
C GLY A 203 -11.58 2.12 -0.39
N ASP A 204 -10.49 2.83 -0.12
CA ASP A 204 -9.28 2.28 0.47
C ASP A 204 -9.42 2.16 2.00
N TYR A 205 -9.46 0.93 2.50
CA TYR A 205 -9.55 0.66 3.94
C TYR A 205 -8.30 1.12 4.70
N SER A 206 -7.13 1.19 4.08
CA SER A 206 -5.93 1.69 4.73
C SER A 206 -5.98 3.20 4.98
N GLN A 207 -6.61 3.95 4.08
CA GLN A 207 -6.89 5.38 4.27
C GLN A 207 -8.08 5.58 5.22
N ALA A 208 -9.15 4.82 5.03
CA ALA A 208 -10.33 4.86 5.90
C ALA A 208 -9.98 4.60 7.37
N ALA A 209 -8.93 3.82 7.66
CA ALA A 209 -8.49 3.54 9.01
C ALA A 209 -8.14 4.80 9.82
N PHE A 210 -7.57 5.84 9.18
CA PHE A 210 -7.27 7.10 9.85
C PHE A 210 -8.55 7.80 10.31
N LEU A 211 -9.57 7.86 9.47
CA LEU A 211 -10.86 8.45 9.80
C LEU A 211 -11.65 7.56 10.78
N ALA A 212 -11.52 6.24 10.69
CA ALA A 212 -12.16 5.30 11.59
C ALA A 212 -11.61 5.42 13.02
N VAL A 213 -10.29 5.57 13.18
CA VAL A 213 -9.65 5.83 14.46
C VAL A 213 -10.07 7.19 15.00
N LEU A 214 -10.03 8.25 14.18
CA LEU A 214 -10.50 9.57 14.56
C LEU A 214 -11.97 9.53 15.01
N GLY A 215 -12.85 8.92 14.19
CA GLY A 215 -14.27 8.80 14.52
C GLY A 215 -14.56 7.99 15.78
N SER A 216 -13.74 6.98 16.08
CA SER A 216 -13.87 6.20 17.32
C SER A 216 -13.45 6.99 18.56
N THR A 217 -12.61 8.02 18.41
CA THR A 217 -12.14 8.88 19.51
C THR A 217 -13.00 10.13 19.70
N VAL A 218 -13.36 10.85 18.60
CA VAL A 218 -14.12 12.10 18.69
C VAL A 218 -15.61 11.92 18.39
N GLY A 219 -15.99 10.93 17.59
CA GLY A 219 -17.38 10.63 17.18
C GLY A 219 -17.85 11.39 15.95
N GLY A 220 -18.99 10.95 15.42
CA GLY A 220 -19.70 11.68 14.36
C GLY A 220 -19.11 11.58 12.95
N ILE A 221 -18.23 10.61 12.68
CA ILE A 221 -17.62 10.44 11.34
C ILE A 221 -18.30 9.30 10.60
N THR A 222 -18.81 9.58 9.39
CA THR A 222 -19.33 8.58 8.45
C THR A 222 -18.37 8.46 7.26
N ILE A 223 -17.88 7.25 7.01
CA ILE A 223 -17.03 6.92 5.87
C ILE A 223 -17.87 6.17 4.85
N THR A 224 -17.78 6.57 3.58
CA THR A 224 -18.51 5.95 2.46
C THR A 224 -17.57 5.19 1.54
N GLY A 225 -18.13 4.36 0.65
CA GLY A 225 -17.33 3.63 -0.34
C GLY A 225 -16.62 2.38 0.18
N LEU A 226 -16.96 1.88 1.37
CA LEU A 226 -16.35 0.71 2.01
C LEU A 226 -17.23 -0.55 1.85
N PRO A 227 -17.16 -1.31 0.74
CA PRO A 227 -18.00 -2.48 0.55
C PRO A 227 -17.70 -3.57 1.59
N SER A 228 -18.75 -4.25 2.07
CA SER A 228 -18.59 -5.31 3.08
C SER A 228 -17.88 -6.55 2.53
N GLY A 229 -17.95 -6.78 1.22
CA GLY A 229 -17.31 -7.89 0.52
C GLY A 229 -15.90 -7.60 0.01
N SER A 230 -15.28 -6.48 0.41
CA SER A 230 -13.91 -6.15 0.01
C SER A 230 -12.90 -7.21 0.46
N HIS A 231 -11.97 -7.55 -0.41
CA HIS A 231 -10.84 -8.44 -0.12
C HIS A 231 -9.61 -7.69 0.42
N GLN A 232 -9.70 -6.39 0.66
CA GLN A 232 -8.61 -5.62 1.27
C GLN A 232 -8.29 -6.16 2.67
N GLY A 233 -7.02 -6.47 2.93
CA GLY A 233 -6.56 -6.94 4.26
C GLY A 233 -6.78 -5.90 5.34
N ASP A 234 -6.60 -4.64 4.99
CA ASP A 234 -6.78 -3.51 5.91
C ASP A 234 -8.24 -3.32 6.38
N ARG A 235 -9.21 -4.03 5.79
CA ARG A 235 -10.57 -4.12 6.34
C ARG A 235 -10.60 -4.61 7.79
N VAL A 236 -9.58 -5.32 8.23
CA VAL A 236 -9.40 -5.78 9.62
C VAL A 236 -9.42 -4.65 10.63
N ILE A 237 -9.22 -3.39 10.20
CA ILE A 237 -9.36 -2.21 11.09
C ILE A 237 -10.71 -2.19 11.81
N LEU A 238 -11.78 -2.60 11.14
CA LEU A 238 -13.11 -2.63 11.76
C LEU A 238 -13.19 -3.67 12.88
N ASP A 239 -12.56 -4.83 12.67
CA ASP A 239 -12.52 -5.90 13.69
C ASP A 239 -11.63 -5.49 14.86
N ILE A 240 -10.48 -4.85 14.60
CA ILE A 240 -9.59 -4.30 15.63
C ILE A 240 -10.32 -3.24 16.45
N LEU A 241 -10.98 -2.27 15.82
CA LEU A 241 -11.73 -1.24 16.52
C LEU A 241 -12.88 -1.82 17.33
N LYS A 242 -13.58 -2.83 16.82
CA LYS A 242 -14.62 -3.55 17.56
C LYS A 242 -14.04 -4.25 18.80
N GLN A 243 -12.89 -4.89 18.69
CA GLN A 243 -12.19 -5.49 19.84
C GLN A 243 -11.76 -4.44 20.85
N CYS A 244 -11.33 -3.25 20.41
CA CYS A 244 -11.05 -2.11 21.28
C CYS A 244 -12.31 -1.54 21.96
N GLY A 245 -13.51 -1.98 21.58
CA GLY A 245 -14.78 -1.48 22.14
C GLY A 245 -15.33 -0.26 21.42
N ALA A 246 -14.84 0.06 20.22
CA ALA A 246 -15.39 1.12 19.40
C ALA A 246 -16.84 0.81 19.00
N LYS A 247 -17.68 1.84 19.02
CA LYS A 247 -19.08 1.78 18.59
C LYS A 247 -19.17 2.34 17.18
N PHE A 248 -19.66 1.54 16.25
CA PHE A 248 -19.95 1.97 14.90
C PHE A 248 -21.10 1.18 14.30
N GLU A 249 -21.74 1.78 13.32
CA GLU A 249 -22.88 1.21 12.59
C GLU A 249 -22.50 1.12 11.11
N ARG A 250 -22.94 0.03 10.46
CA ARG A 250 -22.75 -0.16 9.04
C ARG A 250 -24.10 -0.21 8.31
N SER A 251 -24.21 0.57 7.24
CA SER A 251 -25.33 0.52 6.31
C SER A 251 -24.79 0.44 4.87
N GLY A 252 -24.82 -0.75 4.28
CA GLY A 252 -24.22 -1.00 2.96
C GLY A 252 -22.70 -0.75 2.97
N SER A 253 -22.26 0.21 2.14
CA SER A 253 -20.86 0.65 2.06
C SER A 253 -20.52 1.82 2.98
N HIS A 254 -21.45 2.25 3.85
CA HIS A 254 -21.27 3.36 4.79
C HIS A 254 -20.99 2.82 6.18
N VAL A 255 -20.02 3.41 6.88
CA VAL A 255 -19.68 3.08 8.26
C VAL A 255 -19.63 4.35 9.08
N THR A 256 -20.51 4.46 10.09
CA THR A 256 -20.58 5.63 10.99
C THR A 256 -19.97 5.29 12.33
N PHE A 257 -18.96 6.04 12.75
CA PHE A 257 -18.24 5.86 14.00
C PHE A 257 -18.75 6.81 15.07
N HIS A 258 -18.86 6.30 16.29
CA HIS A 258 -19.31 7.04 17.49
C HIS A 258 -18.18 7.09 18.52
N ARG A 259 -18.09 8.20 19.24
CA ARG A 259 -17.14 8.33 20.34
C ARG A 259 -17.27 7.17 21.31
N SER A 260 -16.16 6.56 21.66
CA SER A 260 -16.10 5.32 22.41
C SER A 260 -15.03 5.36 23.50
N LEU A 261 -15.25 4.62 24.56
CA LEU A 261 -14.21 4.35 25.56
C LEU A 261 -13.42 3.13 25.06
N LEU A 262 -12.23 3.40 24.55
CA LEU A 262 -11.39 2.38 23.94
C LEU A 262 -10.53 1.68 24.99
N LYS A 263 -10.34 0.38 24.82
CA LYS A 263 -9.46 -0.46 25.64
C LYS A 263 -8.37 -1.09 24.80
N ALA A 264 -7.23 -1.30 25.41
CA ALA A 264 -6.07 -1.93 24.78
C ALA A 264 -6.37 -3.38 24.38
N VAL A 265 -5.77 -3.78 23.26
CA VAL A 265 -5.88 -5.13 22.69
C VAL A 265 -4.51 -5.57 22.15
N GLU A 266 -4.39 -6.86 21.83
CA GLU A 266 -3.27 -7.40 21.06
C GLU A 266 -3.63 -7.39 19.57
N ILE A 267 -2.72 -6.90 18.72
CA ILE A 267 -2.89 -6.72 17.27
C ILE A 267 -1.76 -7.43 16.54
N ASP A 268 -2.09 -8.15 15.47
CA ASP A 268 -1.10 -8.74 14.55
C ASP A 268 -1.05 -7.95 13.25
N LEU A 269 0.13 -7.43 12.89
CA LEU A 269 0.37 -6.64 11.67
C LEU A 269 0.83 -7.47 10.46
N ALA A 270 0.97 -8.79 10.58
CA ALA A 270 1.50 -9.62 9.49
C ALA A 270 0.74 -9.40 8.17
N ASP A 271 -0.58 -9.26 8.21
CA ASP A 271 -1.42 -9.10 7.01
C ASP A 271 -1.90 -7.66 6.74
N CYS A 272 -1.65 -6.71 7.66
CA CYS A 272 -2.10 -5.33 7.54
C CYS A 272 -1.03 -4.29 7.94
N PRO A 273 0.21 -4.39 7.43
CA PRO A 273 1.33 -3.53 7.88
C PRO A 273 1.06 -2.04 7.65
N ASP A 274 0.23 -1.71 6.69
CA ASP A 274 -0.08 -0.31 6.36
C ASP A 274 -0.97 0.37 7.41
N LEU A 275 -1.63 -0.39 8.26
CA LEU A 275 -2.33 0.14 9.44
C LEU A 275 -1.40 0.50 10.60
N GLY A 276 -0.12 0.08 10.56
CA GLY A 276 0.82 0.24 11.68
C GLY A 276 0.82 1.63 12.32
N PRO A 277 1.11 2.71 11.58
CA PRO A 277 1.17 4.06 12.16
C PRO A 277 -0.11 4.51 12.86
N VAL A 278 -1.27 4.29 12.24
CA VAL A 278 -2.55 4.71 12.85
C VAL A 278 -2.93 3.83 14.04
N LEU A 279 -2.56 2.55 14.06
CA LEU A 279 -2.78 1.65 15.20
C LEU A 279 -1.86 1.96 16.37
N ILE A 280 -0.62 2.41 16.09
CA ILE A 280 0.28 2.90 17.14
C ILE A 280 -0.33 4.16 17.78
N ALA A 281 -0.85 5.10 16.96
CA ALA A 281 -1.56 6.28 17.47
C ALA A 281 -2.82 5.89 18.27
N LEU A 282 -3.63 4.94 17.78
CA LEU A 282 -4.80 4.41 18.48
C LEU A 282 -4.44 3.88 19.86
N GLY A 283 -3.31 3.18 20.00
CA GLY A 283 -2.85 2.62 21.28
C GLY A 283 -2.74 3.65 22.38
N CYS A 284 -2.36 4.90 22.05
CA CYS A 284 -2.30 5.99 23.03
C CYS A 284 -3.69 6.36 23.61
N PHE A 285 -4.77 6.14 22.86
CA PHE A 285 -6.14 6.46 23.29
C PHE A 285 -6.87 5.28 23.96
N CYS A 286 -6.24 4.11 24.01
CA CYS A 286 -6.79 2.92 24.63
C CYS A 286 -6.43 2.84 26.12
N SER A 287 -7.37 2.51 27.00
CA SER A 287 -7.05 2.24 28.40
C SER A 287 -6.29 0.92 28.53
N GLY A 288 -5.12 0.95 29.17
CA GLY A 288 -4.22 -0.21 29.33
C GLY A 288 -3.07 -0.20 28.33
N THR A 289 -2.50 -1.35 28.06
CA THR A 289 -1.30 -1.53 27.23
C THR A 289 -1.63 -2.29 25.94
N THR A 290 -1.55 -1.60 24.81
CA THR A 290 -1.72 -2.20 23.48
C THR A 290 -0.43 -2.89 23.05
N ILE A 291 -0.53 -4.12 22.56
CA ILE A 291 0.58 -4.90 22.03
C ILE A 291 0.38 -5.08 20.53
N ILE A 292 1.39 -4.71 19.73
CA ILE A 292 1.37 -4.90 18.28
C ILE A 292 2.50 -5.85 17.91
N ARG A 293 2.14 -7.00 17.32
CA ARG A 293 3.10 -8.03 16.87
C ARG A 293 3.36 -7.95 15.38
N ASN A 294 4.45 -8.56 14.95
CA ASN A 294 4.86 -8.68 13.55
C ASN A 294 5.02 -7.30 12.86
N ALA A 295 5.51 -6.31 13.63
CA ALA A 295 5.70 -4.94 13.16
C ALA A 295 7.01 -4.73 12.37
N GLY A 296 7.88 -5.71 12.25
CA GLY A 296 9.25 -5.56 11.70
C GLY A 296 9.30 -4.94 10.31
N ARG A 297 8.33 -5.26 9.44
CA ARG A 297 8.26 -4.69 8.09
C ARG A 297 8.02 -3.18 8.05
N LEU A 298 7.58 -2.56 9.13
CA LEU A 298 7.43 -1.11 9.24
C LEU A 298 8.77 -0.37 9.13
N ARG A 299 9.91 -1.04 9.45
CA ARG A 299 11.25 -0.44 9.39
C ARG A 299 11.78 -0.23 7.96
N ILE A 300 11.26 -0.97 7.00
CA ILE A 300 11.73 -0.99 5.60
C ILE A 300 10.75 -0.35 4.61
N LYS A 301 9.86 0.49 5.13
CA LYS A 301 8.89 1.27 4.34
C LYS A 301 9.52 2.59 3.83
N GLU A 302 8.72 3.60 3.58
CA GLU A 302 9.14 4.95 3.13
C GLU A 302 10.14 5.59 4.11
N CYS A 303 9.93 5.34 5.40
CA CYS A 303 10.87 5.60 6.49
C CYS A 303 10.91 4.38 7.43
N ASP A 304 11.73 4.40 8.50
CA ASP A 304 11.51 3.52 9.64
C ASP A 304 10.30 4.05 10.42
N ARG A 305 9.10 3.50 10.11
CA ARG A 305 7.84 3.95 10.70
C ARG A 305 7.79 3.73 12.21
N ILE A 306 8.51 2.73 12.73
CA ILE A 306 8.57 2.48 14.17
C ILE A 306 9.33 3.62 14.85
N ALA A 307 10.53 3.92 14.38
CA ALA A 307 11.35 4.99 14.93
C ALA A 307 10.65 6.35 14.82
N ALA A 308 10.03 6.63 13.66
CA ALA A 308 9.27 7.87 13.45
C ALA A 308 8.11 8.00 14.44
N MET A 309 7.28 6.96 14.62
CA MET A 309 6.16 7.01 15.56
C MET A 309 6.63 7.12 17.02
N GLN A 310 7.75 6.49 17.39
CA GLN A 310 8.35 6.64 18.71
C GLN A 310 8.78 8.09 18.97
N GLU A 311 9.48 8.68 18.02
CA GLU A 311 9.97 10.06 18.12
C GLU A 311 8.81 11.06 18.21
N GLU A 312 7.85 10.96 17.28
CA GLU A 312 6.80 11.96 17.15
C GLU A 312 5.77 11.88 18.27
N LEU A 313 5.36 10.68 18.68
CA LEU A 313 4.44 10.53 19.82
C LEU A 313 5.10 10.94 21.14
N ALA A 314 6.41 10.74 21.31
CA ALA A 314 7.12 11.21 22.50
C ALA A 314 7.03 12.73 22.69
N LYS A 315 7.01 13.52 21.59
CA LYS A 315 6.79 14.98 21.64
C LYS A 315 5.39 15.34 22.20
N MET A 316 4.45 14.40 22.14
CA MET A 316 3.09 14.55 22.67
C MET A 316 2.88 13.82 24.01
N GLY A 317 3.92 13.23 24.59
CA GLY A 317 3.84 12.48 25.85
C GLY A 317 3.47 11.00 25.69
N GLY A 318 3.34 10.52 24.46
CA GLY A 318 3.09 9.10 24.16
C GLY A 318 4.35 8.27 24.36
N THR A 319 4.18 7.00 24.75
CA THR A 319 5.28 6.06 24.93
C THR A 319 5.06 4.83 24.08
N VAL A 320 5.97 4.61 23.14
CA VAL A 320 6.01 3.43 22.26
C VAL A 320 7.33 2.70 22.50
N LYS A 321 7.28 1.48 23.01
CA LYS A 321 8.46 0.63 23.22
C LYS A 321 8.50 -0.43 22.11
N ALA A 322 9.68 -0.68 21.56
CA ALA A 322 9.91 -1.72 20.56
C ALA A 322 10.89 -2.76 21.13
N ASP A 323 10.49 -4.03 21.07
CA ASP A 323 11.33 -5.18 21.36
C ASP A 323 11.26 -6.15 20.17
N GLY A 324 12.31 -6.15 19.35
CA GLY A 324 12.29 -6.83 18.05
C GLY A 324 11.14 -6.33 17.17
N ASP A 325 10.25 -7.24 16.82
CA ASP A 325 9.07 -7.00 15.97
C ASP A 325 7.78 -6.76 16.78
N THR A 326 7.89 -6.64 18.10
CA THR A 326 6.76 -6.37 18.99
C THR A 326 6.83 -4.94 19.51
N LEU A 327 5.68 -4.23 19.41
CA LEU A 327 5.54 -2.89 19.97
C LEU A 327 4.60 -2.94 21.17
N THR A 328 4.91 -2.12 22.16
CA THR A 328 4.10 -1.93 23.36
C THR A 328 3.76 -0.45 23.48
N ILE A 329 2.48 -0.11 23.53
CA ILE A 329 1.98 1.26 23.62
C ILE A 329 1.12 1.38 24.87
N GLU A 330 1.49 2.30 25.75
CA GLU A 330 0.72 2.59 26.96
C GLU A 330 -0.31 3.69 26.68
N GLY A 331 -1.56 3.46 27.05
CA GLY A 331 -2.61 4.47 26.95
C GLY A 331 -2.31 5.67 27.82
N CYS A 332 -2.45 6.88 27.27
CA CYS A 332 -2.10 8.11 27.94
C CYS A 332 -2.93 9.30 27.43
N ALA A 333 -2.93 10.38 28.15
CA ALA A 333 -3.44 11.66 27.67
C ALA A 333 -2.34 12.37 26.86
N LEU A 334 -2.49 12.41 25.55
CA LEU A 334 -1.59 13.17 24.70
C LEU A 334 -1.78 14.67 24.92
N HIS A 335 -0.67 15.41 24.99
CA HIS A 335 -0.65 16.86 25.17
C HIS A 335 -0.17 17.58 23.90
N LYS A 336 -0.21 18.92 23.89
CA LYS A 336 0.35 19.73 22.83
C LYS A 336 1.82 19.32 22.57
N PRO A 337 2.22 19.09 21.31
CA PRO A 337 3.60 18.75 21.01
C PRO A 337 4.60 19.77 21.53
N THR A 338 5.71 19.30 22.11
CA THR A 338 6.80 20.15 22.65
C THR A 338 7.67 20.76 21.53
N ALA A 339 7.56 20.26 20.32
CA ALA A 339 8.23 20.74 19.10
C ALA A 339 7.37 20.41 17.89
N PRO A 340 7.59 21.00 16.70
CA PRO A 340 6.94 20.58 15.47
C PRO A 340 7.10 19.06 15.24
N LEU A 341 6.01 18.44 14.77
CA LEU A 341 6.00 17.03 14.41
C LEU A 341 6.59 16.89 13.00
N ASN A 342 7.43 15.89 12.79
CA ASN A 342 8.05 15.62 11.50
C ASN A 342 7.25 14.53 10.77
N GLY A 343 6.89 14.76 9.53
CA GLY A 343 6.23 13.78 8.66
C GLY A 343 7.17 12.69 8.13
N HIS A 344 8.49 12.78 8.36
CA HIS A 344 9.52 11.81 7.94
C HIS A 344 9.42 11.42 6.44
N ASN A 345 8.92 12.35 5.61
CA ASN A 345 8.62 12.10 4.21
C ASN A 345 7.72 10.84 3.99
N ASP A 346 6.83 10.55 4.93
CA ASP A 346 5.92 9.41 4.88
C ASP A 346 4.48 9.86 5.14
N HIS A 347 3.61 9.64 4.16
CA HIS A 347 2.20 10.03 4.21
C HIS A 347 1.47 9.42 5.42
N ARG A 348 1.81 8.18 5.82
CA ARG A 348 1.15 7.52 6.95
C ARG A 348 1.58 8.08 8.29
N ILE A 349 2.82 8.57 8.40
CA ILE A 349 3.28 9.29 9.58
C ILE A 349 2.55 10.63 9.70
N VAL A 350 2.49 11.40 8.61
CA VAL A 350 1.74 12.67 8.58
C VAL A 350 0.30 12.47 9.01
N MET A 351 -0.41 11.51 8.40
CA MET A 351 -1.82 11.25 8.71
C MET A 351 -2.01 10.73 10.14
N ALA A 352 -1.12 9.86 10.64
CA ALA A 352 -1.21 9.34 12.01
C ALA A 352 -1.01 10.45 13.05
N MET A 353 -0.06 11.37 12.81
CA MET A 353 0.19 12.49 13.70
C MET A 353 -0.97 13.51 13.67
N ALA A 354 -1.55 13.77 12.50
CA ALA A 354 -2.73 14.62 12.37
C ALA A 354 -3.92 14.02 13.15
N VAL A 355 -4.17 12.71 13.01
CA VAL A 355 -5.20 11.99 13.76
C VAL A 355 -4.92 12.04 15.27
N ALA A 356 -3.67 11.82 15.70
CA ALA A 356 -3.30 11.89 17.12
C ALA A 356 -3.55 13.28 17.71
N ALA A 357 -3.15 14.34 17.00
CA ALA A 357 -3.37 15.73 17.45
C ALA A 357 -4.87 16.08 17.52
N LEU A 358 -5.64 15.74 16.48
CA LEU A 358 -7.09 15.98 16.43
C LEU A 358 -7.84 15.19 17.52
N ALA A 359 -7.52 13.91 17.70
CA ALA A 359 -8.13 13.06 18.71
C ALA A 359 -7.81 13.54 20.14
N ALA A 360 -6.63 14.09 20.35
CA ALA A 360 -6.23 14.71 21.63
C ALA A 360 -6.79 16.13 21.82
N GLY A 361 -7.41 16.75 20.79
CA GLY A 361 -7.85 18.13 20.83
C GLY A 361 -6.71 19.14 20.99
N GLN A 362 -5.52 18.81 20.50
CA GLN A 362 -4.31 19.61 20.65
C GLN A 362 -3.89 20.26 19.33
N PRO A 363 -3.50 21.55 19.33
CA PRO A 363 -2.91 22.17 18.16
C PRO A 363 -1.51 21.59 17.90
N ALA A 364 -1.21 21.31 16.64
CA ALA A 364 0.09 20.78 16.22
C ALA A 364 0.55 21.42 14.91
N VAL A 365 1.84 21.54 14.75
CA VAL A 365 2.50 21.85 13.47
C VAL A 365 3.11 20.54 12.95
N ILE A 366 2.84 20.18 11.70
CA ILE A 366 3.38 18.99 11.05
C ILE A 366 4.24 19.43 9.86
N GLU A 367 5.55 19.27 9.98
CA GLU A 367 6.49 19.53 8.91
C GLU A 367 6.48 18.40 7.89
N GLY A 368 6.66 18.73 6.60
CA GLY A 368 6.62 17.75 5.52
C GLY A 368 5.22 17.18 5.24
N ALA A 369 4.17 17.93 5.60
CA ALA A 369 2.77 17.53 5.46
C ALA A 369 2.37 17.21 4.02
N ASN A 370 3.08 17.74 3.01
CA ASN A 370 2.89 17.45 1.59
C ASN A 370 3.17 15.97 1.23
N ALA A 371 3.79 15.19 2.11
CA ALA A 371 3.99 13.76 1.90
C ALA A 371 2.66 13.00 1.70
N VAL A 372 1.51 13.53 2.15
CA VAL A 372 0.18 12.95 1.89
C VAL A 372 -0.13 12.82 0.40
N ASN A 373 0.46 13.67 -0.45
CA ASN A 373 0.28 13.64 -1.90
C ASN A 373 0.74 12.32 -2.55
N LYS A 374 1.52 11.52 -1.85
CA LYS A 374 1.96 10.19 -2.33
C LYS A 374 0.79 9.22 -2.46
N SER A 375 -0.19 9.29 -1.54
CA SER A 375 -1.31 8.35 -1.52
C SER A 375 -2.69 9.01 -1.35
N TRP A 376 -2.78 10.14 -0.63
CA TRP A 376 -4.05 10.82 -0.36
C TRP A 376 -3.89 12.35 -0.41
N PRO A 377 -3.84 12.94 -1.61
CA PRO A 377 -3.66 14.39 -1.78
C PRO A 377 -4.67 15.24 -1.01
N ASP A 378 -5.92 14.81 -0.96
CA ASP A 378 -7.03 15.56 -0.36
C ASP A 378 -7.20 15.34 1.14
N PHE A 379 -6.29 14.62 1.80
CA PHE A 379 -6.41 14.29 3.23
C PHE A 379 -6.72 15.50 4.10
N PHE A 380 -5.99 16.61 3.94
CA PHE A 380 -6.20 17.80 4.75
C PHE A 380 -7.50 18.53 4.41
N GLU A 381 -7.97 18.48 3.17
CA GLU A 381 -9.28 19.03 2.80
C GLU A 381 -10.42 18.18 3.38
N VAL A 382 -10.26 16.86 3.38
CA VAL A 382 -11.22 15.94 4.02
C VAL A 382 -11.35 16.23 5.51
N ILE A 383 -10.25 16.36 6.27
CA ILE A 383 -10.34 16.64 7.70
C ILE A 383 -10.85 18.05 8.00
N LYS A 384 -10.59 19.04 7.11
CA LYS A 384 -11.26 20.36 7.18
C LYS A 384 -12.77 20.24 7.04
N GLY A 385 -13.23 19.45 6.05
CA GLY A 385 -14.65 19.16 5.84
C GLY A 385 -15.31 18.49 7.04
N LEU A 386 -14.54 17.77 7.87
CA LEU A 386 -14.98 17.19 9.14
C LEU A 386 -14.92 18.19 10.33
N GLY A 387 -14.55 19.44 10.09
CA GLY A 387 -14.53 20.51 11.09
C GLY A 387 -13.17 20.78 11.74
N ALA A 388 -12.09 20.15 11.25
CA ALA A 388 -10.75 20.48 11.74
C ALA A 388 -10.28 21.84 11.20
N HIS A 389 -9.64 22.63 12.05
CA HIS A 389 -9.00 23.87 11.61
C HIS A 389 -7.58 23.58 11.12
N VAL A 390 -7.40 23.64 9.81
CA VAL A 390 -6.11 23.35 9.14
C VAL A 390 -5.64 24.60 8.41
N THR A 391 -4.40 25.01 8.68
CA THR A 391 -3.74 26.12 7.98
C THR A 391 -2.44 25.63 7.37
N ASN A 392 -2.12 26.08 6.15
CA ASN A 392 -0.83 25.87 5.54
C ASN A 392 0.04 27.11 5.88
N GLN A 393 1.22 26.89 6.43
CA GLN A 393 2.14 27.96 6.82
C GLN A 393 3.22 28.23 5.74
N GLY A 394 3.04 27.71 4.51
CA GLY A 394 3.88 28.02 3.36
C GLY A 394 5.04 27.06 3.16
#